data_304caaf5df28dd6bb822ef78872a213a
#
_entry.id   304caaf5df28dd6bb822ef78872a213a
#
_cell.length_a   1.000
_cell.length_b   1.000
_cell.length_c   1.000
_cell.angle_alpha   90.00
_cell.angle_beta   90.00
_cell.angle_gamma   90.00
#
_symmetry.space_group_name_H-M   'P 1'
#
loop_
_entity.id
_entity.type
_entity.pdbx_description
1 polymer ?
#
loop_
_entity_poly.entity_id
_entity_poly.type
_entity_poly.pdbx_seq_one_letter_code
_entity_poly.pdbx_strand_id
1 'polypeptide(L)'
;MTRGWRAGTVQRLEEVPATIADGLRTRFVGERNLAVMRQYVYDMTTVAEEEIVATLRFVWQRLKIIIEPSSAVALAPLFTGRYPAPGRRVGVILSGGNVDPFHLPEEITGAHG
;
A
#
# COMPACT_ATOMS: atom_id res chain seq x y z
N MET A 1 5.87 -9.91 -0.56
CA MET A 1 7.02 -9.03 -0.85
C MET A 1 7.90 -8.82 0.38
N THR A 2 7.44 -8.15 1.43
CA THR A 2 8.24 -7.84 2.65
C THR A 2 8.94 -9.04 3.30
N ARG A 3 8.25 -10.19 3.41
CA ARG A 3 8.86 -11.43 3.93
C ARG A 3 10.04 -11.89 3.07
N GLY A 4 9.88 -11.91 1.74
CA GLY A 4 10.94 -12.31 0.82
C GLY A 4 12.14 -11.37 0.86
N TRP A 5 11.88 -10.06 0.93
CA TRP A 5 12.95 -9.06 1.04
C TRP A 5 13.77 -9.23 2.34
N ARG A 6 13.11 -9.45 3.48
CA ARG A 6 13.78 -9.71 4.76
C ARG A 6 14.54 -11.03 4.78
N ALA A 7 13.94 -12.09 4.23
CA ALA A 7 14.54 -13.42 4.17
C ALA A 7 15.67 -13.53 3.14
N GLY A 8 15.70 -12.64 2.14
CA GLY A 8 16.66 -12.70 1.03
C GLY A 8 16.35 -13.75 -0.04
N THR A 9 15.20 -14.39 0.06
CA THR A 9 14.76 -15.42 -0.88
C THR A 9 13.31 -15.22 -1.25
N VAL A 10 12.91 -15.69 -2.43
CA VAL A 10 11.50 -15.61 -2.84
C VAL A 10 10.65 -16.43 -1.88
N GLN A 11 9.73 -15.75 -1.23
CA GLN A 11 8.71 -16.37 -0.37
C GLN A 11 7.39 -16.41 -1.11
N ARG A 12 6.83 -17.59 -1.26
CA ARG A 12 5.54 -17.81 -1.91
C ARG A 12 4.46 -17.98 -0.85
N LEU A 13 3.38 -17.22 -0.96
CA LEU A 13 2.21 -17.37 -0.10
C LEU A 13 1.38 -18.55 -0.60
N GLU A 14 0.80 -19.30 0.31
CA GLU A 14 -0.10 -20.42 -0.01
C GLU A 14 -1.40 -19.91 -0.64
N GLU A 15 -1.92 -18.81 -0.12
CA GLU A 15 -3.15 -18.19 -0.61
C GLU A 15 -2.90 -16.75 -1.11
N VAL A 16 -3.82 -16.26 -1.94
CA VAL A 16 -3.86 -14.86 -2.36
C VAL A 16 -4.23 -14.01 -1.15
N PRO A 17 -3.47 -12.94 -0.83
CA PRO A 17 -3.79 -12.09 0.31
C PRO A 17 -5.19 -11.46 0.17
N ALA A 18 -5.96 -11.51 1.25
CA ALA A 18 -7.19 -10.75 1.36
C ALA A 18 -6.84 -9.30 1.73
N THR A 19 -7.06 -8.37 0.81
CA THR A 19 -6.82 -6.93 1.01
C THR A 19 -7.64 -6.14 0.00
N ILE A 20 -8.05 -4.94 0.38
CA ILE A 20 -8.67 -3.97 -0.53
C ILE A 20 -7.67 -3.42 -1.57
N ALA A 21 -6.37 -3.52 -1.29
CA ALA A 21 -5.30 -3.18 -2.23
C ALA A 21 -5.12 -4.30 -3.27
N ASP A 22 -6.09 -4.46 -4.16
CA ASP A 22 -6.19 -5.56 -5.13
C ASP A 22 -5.00 -5.63 -6.09
N GLY A 23 -4.42 -4.50 -6.49
CA GLY A 23 -3.19 -4.43 -7.29
C GLY A 23 -1.96 -5.03 -6.59
N LEU A 24 -2.03 -5.28 -5.28
CA LEU A 24 -0.98 -5.90 -4.48
C LEU A 24 -1.25 -7.36 -4.11
N ARG A 25 -2.31 -7.97 -4.62
CA ARG A 25 -2.68 -9.38 -4.40
C ARG A 25 -1.78 -10.34 -5.15
N THR A 26 -0.48 -10.24 -4.97
CA THR A 26 0.49 -11.14 -5.56
C THR A 26 0.99 -12.15 -4.55
N ARG A 27 1.13 -13.41 -4.97
CA ARG A 27 1.56 -14.51 -4.07
C ARG A 27 3.07 -14.50 -3.82
N PHE A 28 3.85 -13.91 -4.71
CA PHE A 28 5.30 -13.83 -4.59
C PHE A 28 5.84 -12.65 -5.40
N VAL A 29 7.08 -12.28 -5.12
CA VAL A 29 7.87 -11.34 -5.92
C VAL A 29 8.81 -12.10 -6.82
N GLY A 30 9.01 -11.63 -8.05
CA GLY A 30 9.98 -12.24 -8.98
C GLY A 30 11.43 -12.15 -8.48
N GLU A 31 12.25 -13.13 -8.78
CA GLU A 31 13.65 -13.21 -8.32
C GLU A 31 14.48 -11.98 -8.70
N ARG A 32 14.34 -11.52 -9.94
CA ARG A 32 15.03 -10.31 -10.43
C ARG A 32 14.61 -9.05 -9.68
N ASN A 33 13.30 -8.91 -9.45
CA ASN A 33 12.76 -7.79 -8.68
C ASN A 33 13.27 -7.84 -7.23
N LEU A 34 13.28 -9.01 -6.62
CA LEU A 34 13.80 -9.20 -5.26
C LEU A 34 15.29 -8.81 -5.17
N ALA A 35 16.11 -9.23 -6.13
CA ALA A 35 17.53 -8.87 -6.17
C ALA A 35 17.74 -7.36 -6.24
N VAL A 36 17.01 -6.66 -7.13
CA VAL A 36 17.08 -5.20 -7.26
C VAL A 36 16.61 -4.52 -5.97
N MET A 37 15.48 -4.96 -5.40
CA MET A 37 14.96 -4.40 -4.15
C MET A 37 15.95 -4.55 -2.99
N ARG A 38 16.62 -5.69 -2.88
CA ARG A 38 17.63 -5.90 -1.82
C ARG A 38 18.84 -5.01 -1.96
N GLN A 39 19.18 -4.62 -3.18
CA GLN A 39 20.31 -3.72 -3.44
C GLN A 39 19.98 -2.26 -3.16
N TYR A 40 18.78 -1.81 -3.47
CA TYR A 40 18.43 -0.39 -3.51
C TYR A 40 17.37 0.06 -2.51
N VAL A 41 16.57 -0.84 -1.95
CA VAL A 41 15.55 -0.50 -0.96
C VAL A 41 16.16 -0.51 0.43
N TYR A 42 16.10 0.63 1.09
CA TYR A 42 16.64 0.81 2.45
C TYR A 42 15.81 0.06 3.49
N ASP A 43 14.48 0.15 3.42
CA ASP A 43 13.58 -0.47 4.39
C ASP A 43 12.23 -0.82 3.76
N MET A 44 11.51 -1.75 4.37
CA MET A 44 10.15 -2.13 4.00
C MET A 44 9.26 -2.22 5.24
N THR A 45 8.13 -1.56 5.17
CA THR A 45 7.08 -1.65 6.19
C THR A 45 5.78 -2.24 5.61
N THR A 46 4.89 -2.65 6.48
CA THR A 46 3.54 -3.10 6.14
C THR A 46 2.53 -2.16 6.76
N VAL A 47 1.36 -2.09 6.19
CA VAL A 47 0.23 -1.30 6.67
C VAL A 47 -0.99 -2.17 6.87
N ALA A 48 -1.88 -1.77 7.77
CA ALA A 48 -3.15 -2.43 8.01
C ALA A 48 -4.23 -1.92 7.03
N GLU A 49 -5.31 -2.67 6.85
CA GLU A 49 -6.42 -2.29 5.97
C GLU A 49 -7.02 -0.95 6.40
N GLU A 50 -7.19 -0.72 7.69
CA GLU A 50 -7.73 0.52 8.26
C GLU A 50 -6.84 1.73 7.94
N GLU A 51 -5.54 1.54 7.91
CA GLU A 51 -4.57 2.59 7.53
C GLU A 51 -4.69 2.94 6.04
N ILE A 52 -4.93 1.94 5.19
CA ILE A 52 -5.16 2.14 3.76
C ILE A 52 -6.45 2.94 3.55
N VAL A 53 -7.54 2.54 4.19
CA VAL A 53 -8.84 3.21 4.09
C VAL A 53 -8.76 4.66 4.59
N ALA A 54 -8.16 4.88 5.74
CA ALA A 54 -8.01 6.23 6.31
C ALA A 54 -7.20 7.15 5.38
N THR A 55 -6.11 6.62 4.80
CA THR A 55 -5.25 7.35 3.87
C THR A 55 -5.97 7.65 2.57
N LEU A 56 -6.70 6.69 2.02
CA LEU A 56 -7.50 6.84 0.80
C LEU A 56 -8.52 7.96 0.96
N ARG A 57 -9.30 7.93 2.05
CA ARG A 57 -10.28 8.97 2.38
C ARG A 57 -9.64 10.34 2.51
N PHE A 58 -8.50 10.44 3.19
CA PHE A 58 -7.75 11.68 3.32
C PHE A 58 -7.36 12.25 1.96
N VAL A 59 -6.78 11.44 1.10
CA VAL A 59 -6.36 11.87 -0.25
C VAL A 59 -7.56 12.37 -1.05
N TRP A 60 -8.63 11.61 -1.11
CA TRP A 60 -9.82 11.99 -1.87
C TRP A 60 -10.48 13.26 -1.33
N GLN A 61 -10.65 13.35 0.00
CA GLN A 61 -11.36 14.47 0.64
C GLN A 61 -10.52 15.75 0.72
N ARG A 62 -9.23 15.64 0.95
CA ARG A 62 -8.36 16.79 1.20
C ARG A 62 -7.57 17.20 -0.03
N LEU A 63 -6.98 16.26 -0.75
CA LEU A 63 -6.17 16.54 -1.92
C LEU A 63 -7.01 16.60 -3.21
N LYS A 64 -8.25 16.07 -3.19
CA LYS A 64 -9.16 16.02 -4.35
C LYS A 64 -8.59 15.22 -5.52
N ILE A 65 -7.80 14.21 -5.23
CA ILE A 65 -7.19 13.30 -6.20
C ILE A 65 -7.82 11.92 -6.01
N ILE A 66 -8.27 11.31 -7.09
CA ILE A 66 -8.78 9.94 -7.08
C ILE A 66 -7.61 8.99 -7.27
N ILE A 67 -7.33 8.21 -6.24
CA ILE A 67 -6.35 7.11 -6.25
C ILE A 67 -7.04 5.82 -5.83
N GLU A 68 -6.50 4.68 -6.25
CA GLU A 68 -6.96 3.36 -5.83
C GLU A 68 -6.35 2.94 -4.47
N PRO A 69 -6.93 1.94 -3.76
CA PRO A 69 -6.41 1.47 -2.49
C PRO A 69 -4.94 1.04 -2.54
N SER A 70 -4.52 0.36 -3.61
CA SER A 70 -3.12 -0.05 -3.80
C SER A 70 -2.14 1.13 -3.83
N SER A 71 -2.57 2.28 -4.35
CA SER A 71 -1.79 3.51 -4.36
C SER A 71 -1.68 4.14 -2.98
N ALA A 72 -2.76 4.08 -2.18
CA ALA A 72 -2.77 4.63 -0.82
C ALA A 72 -1.75 3.95 0.11
N VAL A 73 -1.40 2.69 -0.14
CA VAL A 73 -0.38 1.95 0.62
C VAL A 73 0.96 2.69 0.69
N ALA A 74 1.33 3.41 -0.37
CA ALA A 74 2.60 4.15 -0.41
C ALA A 74 2.62 5.35 0.57
N LEU A 75 1.49 6.00 0.78
CA LEU A 75 1.37 7.17 1.67
C LEU A 75 1.02 6.77 3.11
N ALA A 76 0.32 5.66 3.30
CA ALA A 76 -0.22 5.25 4.60
C ALA A 76 0.79 5.26 5.75
N PRO A 77 2.03 4.75 5.61
CA PRO A 77 3.00 4.76 6.71
C PRO A 77 3.37 6.17 7.21
N LEU A 78 3.40 7.14 6.31
CA LEU A 78 3.69 8.53 6.64
C LEU A 78 2.47 9.20 7.26
N PHE A 79 1.30 9.00 6.66
CA PHE A 79 0.05 9.60 7.10
C PHE A 79 -0.36 9.16 8.50
N THR A 80 -0.19 7.87 8.81
CA THR A 80 -0.53 7.29 10.12
C THR A 80 0.58 7.42 11.17
N GLY A 81 1.76 7.93 10.78
CA GLY A 81 2.90 8.05 11.68
C GLY A 81 3.63 6.72 11.95
N ARG A 82 3.30 5.65 11.26
CA ARG A 82 4.00 4.36 11.35
C ARG A 82 5.46 4.49 10.92
N TYR A 83 5.74 5.36 9.96
CA TYR A 83 7.09 5.71 9.52
C TYR A 83 7.31 7.22 9.68
N PRO A 84 7.69 7.69 10.86
CA PRO A 84 7.85 9.11 11.12
C PRO A 84 9.08 9.67 10.36
N ALA A 85 8.90 10.83 9.73
CA ALA A 85 9.95 11.52 8.99
C ALA A 85 10.06 13.00 9.40
N PRO A 86 10.30 13.32 10.67
CA PRO A 86 10.29 14.69 11.16
C PRO A 86 11.39 15.51 10.48
N GLY A 87 11.02 16.70 9.97
CA GLY A 87 11.94 17.63 9.32
C GLY A 87 12.51 17.17 7.96
N ARG A 88 12.02 16.05 7.43
CA ARG A 88 12.45 15.52 6.11
C ARG A 88 11.51 15.96 5.01
N ARG A 89 12.05 16.10 3.80
CA ARG A 89 11.28 16.19 2.57
C ARG A 89 11.11 14.78 2.02
N VAL A 90 9.87 14.33 1.87
CA VAL A 90 9.55 12.97 1.43
C VAL A 90 8.75 13.06 0.14
N GLY A 91 9.25 12.41 -0.91
CA GLY A 91 8.49 12.18 -2.13
C GLY A 91 7.71 10.87 -2.02
N VAL A 92 6.42 10.89 -2.37
CA VAL A 92 5.56 9.71 -2.42
C VAL A 92 5.00 9.55 -3.82
N ILE A 93 5.15 8.36 -4.40
CA ILE A 93 4.57 8.04 -5.69
C ILE A 93 3.15 7.49 -5.46
N LEU A 94 2.15 8.24 -5.88
CA LEU A 94 0.76 7.81 -5.90
C LEU A 94 0.42 7.39 -7.35
N SER A 95 0.61 6.11 -7.64
CA SER A 95 0.36 5.54 -8.96
C SER A 95 -0.91 4.70 -8.95
N GLY A 96 -1.76 4.93 -9.95
CA GLY A 96 -2.98 4.17 -10.10
C GLY A 96 -4.21 4.85 -9.49
N GLY A 97 -5.29 4.80 -10.25
CA GLY A 97 -6.61 5.34 -9.92
C GLY A 97 -7.72 4.45 -10.46
N ASN A 98 -7.42 3.15 -10.66
CA ASN A 98 -8.40 2.18 -11.16
C ASN A 98 -9.39 1.80 -10.06
N VAL A 99 -10.29 2.71 -9.75
CA VAL A 99 -11.36 2.56 -8.76
C VAL A 99 -12.63 3.17 -9.31
N ASP A 100 -13.76 2.50 -9.08
CA ASP A 100 -15.08 3.05 -9.38
C ASP A 100 -15.59 3.82 -8.15
N PRO A 101 -15.62 5.16 -8.18
CA PRO A 101 -16.05 5.96 -7.03
C PRO A 101 -17.56 5.82 -6.75
N PHE A 102 -18.32 5.22 -7.65
CA PHE A 102 -19.77 4.99 -7.48
C PHE A 102 -20.09 3.60 -6.92
N HIS A 103 -19.13 2.66 -6.96
CA HIS A 103 -19.26 1.30 -6.46
C HIS A 103 -18.09 0.96 -5.56
N LEU A 104 -18.01 1.65 -4.43
CA LEU A 104 -16.94 1.46 -3.46
C LEU A 104 -17.25 0.29 -2.52
N PRO A 105 -16.24 -0.51 -2.16
CA PRO A 105 -16.36 -1.49 -1.08
C PRO A 105 -16.85 -0.84 0.23
N GLU A 106 -17.61 -1.58 1.02
CA GLU A 106 -18.15 -1.11 2.30
C GLU A 106 -17.06 -0.61 3.25
N GLU A 107 -15.90 -1.24 3.22
CA GLU A 107 -14.72 -0.85 4.01
C GLU A 107 -14.28 0.59 3.71
N ILE A 108 -14.47 1.05 2.48
CA ILE A 108 -14.13 2.42 2.08
C ILE A 108 -15.24 3.39 2.43
N THR A 109 -16.49 3.00 2.23
CA THR A 109 -17.64 3.89 2.49
C THR A 109 -17.92 4.10 3.96
N GLY A 110 -17.56 3.15 4.81
CA GLY A 110 -17.88 3.17 6.23
C GLY A 110 -19.38 2.99 6.48
N ALA A 111 -20.10 2.45 5.53
CA ALA A 111 -21.52 2.14 5.62
C ALA A 111 -21.76 0.91 6.51
N HIS A 112 -21.35 1.00 7.76
CA HIS A 112 -21.94 0.19 8.80
C HIS A 112 -23.10 1.01 9.37
N GLY A 113 -24.26 0.72 8.81
CA GLY A 113 -25.50 1.22 9.37
C GLY A 113 -25.75 0.69 10.78
#